data_37db44cd9c7bfbb7943181761ce44236
#
_entry.id   37db44cd9c7bfbb7943181761ce44236
#
_cell.length_a   1.000
_cell.length_b   1.000
_cell.length_c   1.000
_cell.angle_alpha   90.00
_cell.angle_beta   90.00
_cell.angle_gamma   90.00
#
_symmetry.space_group_name_H-M   'P 1'
#
loop_
_entity.id
_entity.type
_entity.pdbx_description
1 polymer ?
#
loop_
_entity_poly.entity_id
_entity_poly.type
_entity_poly.pdbx_seq_one_letter_code
_entity_poly.pdbx_strand_id
1 'polypeptide(L)'
;MTNETSPCHIFIIAWVCTLAGDYFLSVTQTHLTLGIGLFCVVQTMYMLYLFLCSDTDKKPTLSEPAVRIALFVFLLVVLLVMNMLTLQNALAVLDISLLGYNMFKTWGQGKEMRLFAIGLSLFFCCDICVGLRSILPQEMCMIMFILIWSFYLPSQILIVIYGIRVAFRDRGTFRLS
;
A
#
# COMPACT_ATOMS: atom_id res chain seq x y z
N MET A 1 -8.36 30.64 -4.18
CA MET A 1 -8.52 29.66 -3.10
C MET A 1 -8.19 28.31 -3.69
N THR A 2 -6.91 27.94 -3.69
CA THR A 2 -6.45 26.62 -4.11
C THR A 2 -6.79 25.65 -2.97
N ASN A 3 -7.69 24.72 -3.26
CA ASN A 3 -8.02 23.62 -2.36
C ASN A 3 -6.82 22.65 -2.36
N GLU A 4 -5.73 23.05 -1.71
CA GLU A 4 -4.60 22.16 -1.49
C GLU A 4 -5.10 21.05 -0.55
N THR A 5 -5.27 19.86 -1.12
CA THR A 5 -5.55 18.66 -0.33
C THR A 5 -4.40 18.48 0.66
N SER A 6 -4.65 18.83 1.92
CA SER A 6 -3.67 18.68 2.99
C SER A 6 -3.20 17.23 3.04
N PRO A 7 -1.89 16.94 3.14
CA PRO A 7 -1.35 15.59 3.27
C PRO A 7 -2.05 14.75 4.34
N CYS A 8 -2.58 15.39 5.38
CA CYS A 8 -3.35 14.75 6.44
C CYS A 8 -4.64 14.07 5.91
N HIS A 9 -5.36 14.71 4.97
CA HIS A 9 -6.59 14.14 4.41
C HIS A 9 -6.33 12.87 3.62
N ILE A 10 -5.17 12.77 2.96
CA ILE A 10 -4.78 11.57 2.20
C ILE A 10 -4.66 10.37 3.14
N PHE A 11 -4.01 10.53 4.31
CA PHE A 11 -3.91 9.46 5.31
C PHE A 11 -5.26 9.09 5.91
N ILE A 12 -6.14 10.06 6.19
CA ILE A 12 -7.48 9.79 6.71
C ILE A 12 -8.28 8.93 5.72
N ILE A 13 -8.28 9.30 4.43
CA ILE A 13 -8.96 8.54 3.38
C ILE A 13 -8.36 7.13 3.27
N ALA A 14 -7.03 7.02 3.27
CA ALA A 14 -6.35 5.74 3.24
C ALA A 14 -6.76 4.85 4.42
N TRP A 15 -6.80 5.36 5.64
CA TRP A 15 -7.20 4.59 6.82
C TRP A 15 -8.66 4.15 6.78
N VAL A 16 -9.57 5.01 6.34
CA VAL A 16 -10.98 4.63 6.17
C VAL A 16 -11.12 3.50 5.14
N CYS A 17 -10.41 3.60 4.02
CA CYS A 17 -10.40 2.55 3.00
C CYS A 17 -9.75 1.25 3.52
N THR A 18 -8.68 1.35 4.31
CA THR A 18 -8.04 0.18 4.94
C THR A 18 -9.02 -0.53 5.87
N LEU A 19 -9.68 0.20 6.78
CA LEU A 19 -10.67 -0.39 7.71
C LEU A 19 -11.83 -1.05 6.96
N ALA A 20 -12.32 -0.42 5.89
CA ALA A 20 -13.37 -0.99 5.06
C ALA A 20 -12.89 -2.24 4.30
N GLY A 21 -11.65 -2.21 3.77
CA GLY A 21 -11.02 -3.36 3.13
C GLY A 21 -10.87 -4.54 4.08
N ASP A 22 -10.37 -4.29 5.28
CA ASP A 22 -10.22 -5.29 6.35
C ASP A 22 -11.57 -5.92 6.73
N TYR A 23 -12.61 -5.11 6.82
CA TYR A 23 -13.95 -5.61 7.10
C TYR A 23 -14.41 -6.61 6.02
N PHE A 24 -14.23 -6.29 4.74
CA PHE A 24 -14.60 -7.20 3.66
C PHE A 24 -13.70 -8.44 3.57
N LEU A 25 -12.41 -8.33 3.83
CA LEU A 25 -11.46 -9.45 3.71
C LEU A 25 -11.47 -10.37 4.94
N SER A 26 -11.62 -9.80 6.14
CA SER A 26 -11.43 -10.55 7.39
C SER A 26 -12.74 -10.92 8.07
N VAL A 27 -13.79 -10.08 7.99
CA VAL A 27 -15.03 -10.27 8.72
C VAL A 27 -16.10 -10.92 7.84
N THR A 28 -16.43 -10.31 6.72
CA THR A 28 -17.52 -10.83 5.87
C THR A 28 -17.10 -11.93 4.94
N GLN A 29 -15.86 -11.88 4.43
CA GLN A 29 -15.28 -12.82 3.45
C GLN A 29 -16.15 -13.07 2.19
N THR A 30 -17.18 -12.24 1.98
CA THR A 30 -18.16 -12.40 0.90
C THR A 30 -17.82 -11.54 -0.32
N HIS A 31 -17.11 -10.43 -0.13
CA HIS A 31 -16.79 -9.47 -1.19
C HIS A 31 -15.28 -9.22 -1.29
N LEU A 32 -14.50 -10.30 -1.43
CA LEU A 32 -13.02 -10.24 -1.46
C LEU A 32 -12.49 -9.27 -2.52
N THR A 33 -13.09 -9.29 -3.71
CA THR A 33 -12.73 -8.38 -4.82
C THR A 33 -12.88 -6.90 -4.43
N LEU A 34 -13.95 -6.56 -3.69
CA LEU A 34 -14.17 -5.20 -3.19
C LEU A 34 -13.11 -4.82 -2.14
N GLY A 35 -12.81 -5.74 -1.21
CA GLY A 35 -11.77 -5.53 -0.21
C GLY A 35 -10.41 -5.23 -0.84
N ILE A 36 -9.97 -6.05 -1.81
CA ILE A 36 -8.72 -5.84 -2.54
C ILE A 36 -8.76 -4.53 -3.33
N GLY A 37 -9.89 -4.20 -3.97
CA GLY A 37 -10.06 -2.93 -4.66
C GLY A 37 -9.87 -1.71 -3.74
N LEU A 38 -10.35 -1.78 -2.49
CA LEU A 38 -10.13 -0.73 -1.49
C LEU A 38 -8.64 -0.61 -1.12
N PHE A 39 -7.89 -1.70 -1.04
CA PHE A 39 -6.44 -1.63 -0.85
C PHE A 39 -5.72 -1.00 -2.05
N CYS A 40 -6.15 -1.26 -3.28
CA CYS A 40 -5.64 -0.52 -4.44
C CYS A 40 -5.86 0.99 -4.31
N VAL A 41 -7.00 1.43 -3.77
CA VAL A 41 -7.24 2.85 -3.46
C VAL A 41 -6.26 3.35 -2.39
N VAL A 42 -6.04 2.58 -1.33
CA VAL A 42 -5.05 2.92 -0.27
C VAL A 42 -3.65 3.13 -0.87
N GLN A 43 -3.19 2.19 -1.71
CA GLN A 43 -1.88 2.32 -2.36
C GLN A 43 -1.81 3.53 -3.30
N THR A 44 -2.90 3.86 -3.97
CA THR A 44 -3.00 5.07 -4.80
C THR A 44 -2.92 6.34 -3.96
N MET A 45 -3.53 6.37 -2.77
CA MET A 45 -3.41 7.49 -1.83
C MET A 45 -1.98 7.65 -1.31
N TYR A 46 -1.30 6.56 -0.97
CA TYR A 46 0.11 6.62 -0.57
C TYR A 46 1.01 7.08 -1.73
N MET A 47 0.74 6.64 -2.95
CA MET A 47 1.44 7.12 -4.14
C MET A 47 1.25 8.63 -4.34
N LEU A 48 0.03 9.13 -4.20
CA LEU A 48 -0.28 10.57 -4.28
C LEU A 48 0.48 11.35 -3.21
N TYR A 49 0.48 10.85 -1.97
CA TYR A 49 1.24 11.45 -0.88
C TYR A 49 2.74 11.54 -1.21
N LEU A 50 3.34 10.45 -1.69
CA LEU A 50 4.75 10.42 -2.09
C LEU A 50 5.05 11.36 -3.24
N PHE A 51 4.12 11.56 -4.16
CA PHE A 51 4.24 12.52 -5.25
C PHE A 51 4.25 13.97 -4.72
N LEU A 52 3.35 14.29 -3.79
CA LEU A 52 3.27 15.62 -3.18
C LEU A 52 4.47 15.96 -2.29
N CYS A 53 5.08 14.94 -1.66
CA CYS A 53 6.26 15.09 -0.82
C CYS A 53 7.59 15.02 -1.59
N SER A 54 7.55 14.66 -2.87
CA SER A 54 8.75 14.61 -3.72
C SER A 54 9.21 16.04 -4.01
N ASP A 55 10.49 16.35 -3.74
CA ASP A 55 11.09 17.62 -4.07
C ASP A 55 10.81 17.99 -5.54
N THR A 56 10.20 19.15 -5.74
CA THR A 56 9.83 19.70 -7.05
C THR A 56 11.04 19.88 -7.99
N ASP A 57 12.25 19.89 -7.46
CA ASP A 57 13.49 20.03 -8.25
C ASP A 57 13.92 18.73 -8.95
N LYS A 58 13.41 17.56 -8.52
CA LYS A 58 13.64 16.32 -9.23
C LYS A 58 12.49 16.10 -10.21
N LYS A 59 12.71 16.53 -11.48
CA LYS A 59 11.79 16.20 -12.58
C LYS A 59 11.41 14.72 -12.51
N PRO A 60 10.10 14.37 -12.54
CA PRO A 60 9.68 12.98 -12.59
C PRO A 60 10.38 12.33 -13.78
N THR A 61 11.28 11.41 -13.50
CA THR A 61 11.99 10.70 -14.57
C THR A 61 10.95 9.82 -15.26
N LEU A 62 10.86 9.90 -16.58
CA LEU A 62 9.90 9.11 -17.40
C LEU A 62 9.99 7.60 -17.11
N SER A 63 11.09 7.17 -16.50
CA SER A 63 11.32 5.79 -16.04
C SER A 63 10.40 5.37 -14.88
N GLU A 64 9.93 6.28 -14.02
CA GLU A 64 9.11 5.91 -12.86
C GLU A 64 7.77 5.26 -13.25
N PRO A 65 6.91 5.87 -14.10
CA PRO A 65 5.68 5.22 -14.54
C PRO A 65 5.96 3.98 -15.39
N ALA A 66 7.04 3.98 -16.19
CA ALA A 66 7.39 2.83 -17.01
C ALA A 66 7.73 1.59 -16.16
N VAL A 67 8.49 1.75 -15.07
CA VAL A 67 8.81 0.65 -14.15
C VAL A 67 7.55 0.08 -13.48
N ARG A 68 6.59 0.93 -13.09
CA ARG A 68 5.32 0.48 -12.50
C ARG A 68 4.51 -0.36 -13.48
N ILE A 69 4.35 0.16 -14.70
CA ILE A 69 3.61 -0.53 -15.76
C ILE A 69 4.30 -1.85 -16.10
N ALA A 70 5.63 -1.85 -16.23
CA ALA A 70 6.39 -3.06 -16.53
C ALA A 70 6.23 -4.12 -15.45
N LEU A 71 6.29 -3.75 -14.16
CA LEU A 71 6.09 -4.67 -13.04
C LEU A 71 4.68 -5.26 -13.04
N PHE A 72 3.65 -4.40 -13.21
CA PHE A 72 2.27 -4.83 -13.27
C PHE A 72 2.02 -5.78 -14.45
N VAL A 73 2.47 -5.41 -15.65
CA VAL A 73 2.34 -6.24 -16.86
C VAL A 73 3.08 -7.56 -16.70
N PHE A 74 4.29 -7.56 -16.15
CA PHE A 74 5.05 -8.77 -15.88
C PHE A 74 4.27 -9.75 -14.98
N LEU A 75 3.71 -9.25 -13.86
CA LEU A 75 2.96 -10.08 -12.94
C LEU A 75 1.63 -10.56 -13.54
N LEU A 76 0.96 -9.75 -14.38
CA LEU A 76 -0.22 -10.19 -15.14
C LEU A 76 0.12 -11.32 -16.12
N VAL A 77 1.26 -11.23 -16.81
CA VAL A 77 1.72 -12.30 -17.71
C VAL A 77 1.98 -13.58 -16.91
N VAL A 78 2.58 -13.49 -15.73
CA VAL A 78 2.76 -14.66 -14.85
C VAL A 78 1.42 -15.28 -14.48
N LEU A 79 0.40 -14.50 -14.09
CA LEU A 79 -0.94 -15.02 -13.80
C LEU A 79 -1.58 -15.68 -15.02
N LEU A 80 -1.39 -15.11 -16.21
CA LEU A 80 -1.91 -15.66 -17.45
C LEU A 80 -1.26 -17.00 -17.75
N VAL A 81 0.06 -17.12 -17.64
CA VAL A 81 0.81 -18.37 -17.87
C VAL A 81 0.41 -19.45 -16.88
N MET A 82 0.16 -19.06 -15.63
CA MET A 82 -0.30 -19.99 -14.59
C MET A 82 -1.79 -20.34 -14.70
N ASN A 83 -2.50 -19.79 -15.69
CA ASN A 83 -3.96 -19.95 -15.87
C ASN A 83 -4.79 -19.54 -14.63
N MET A 84 -4.30 -18.54 -13.89
CA MET A 84 -4.92 -18.02 -12.66
C MET A 84 -5.50 -16.61 -12.85
N LEU A 85 -5.72 -16.16 -14.07
CA LEU A 85 -6.21 -14.81 -14.38
C LEU A 85 -7.70 -14.69 -14.04
N THR A 86 -7.98 -14.14 -12.87
CA THR A 86 -9.31 -13.71 -12.43
C THR A 86 -9.28 -12.22 -12.10
N LEU A 87 -10.44 -11.58 -12.04
CA LEU A 87 -10.52 -10.16 -11.64
C LEU A 87 -9.89 -9.95 -10.25
N GLN A 88 -10.16 -10.86 -9.31
CA GLN A 88 -9.60 -10.81 -7.96
C GLN A 88 -8.06 -10.86 -7.97
N ASN A 89 -7.48 -11.81 -8.72
CA ASN A 89 -6.03 -11.97 -8.81
C ASN A 89 -5.38 -10.80 -9.56
N ALA A 90 -6.04 -10.26 -10.59
CA ALA A 90 -5.56 -9.08 -11.29
C ALA A 90 -5.51 -7.84 -10.38
N LEU A 91 -6.52 -7.63 -9.54
CA LEU A 91 -6.51 -6.57 -8.53
C LEU A 91 -5.44 -6.80 -7.45
N ALA A 92 -5.24 -8.04 -7.00
CA ALA A 92 -4.18 -8.36 -6.03
C ALA A 92 -2.79 -8.09 -6.61
N VAL A 93 -2.57 -8.39 -7.90
CA VAL A 93 -1.32 -8.05 -8.60
C VAL A 93 -1.15 -6.53 -8.75
N LEU A 94 -2.22 -5.81 -9.03
CA LEU A 94 -2.18 -4.35 -9.07
C LEU A 94 -1.79 -3.78 -7.70
N ASP A 95 -2.43 -4.25 -6.63
CA ASP A 95 -2.17 -3.82 -5.26
C ASP A 95 -0.71 -4.05 -4.85
N ILE A 96 -0.20 -5.28 -5.00
CA ILE A 96 1.19 -5.61 -4.63
C ILE A 96 2.21 -4.86 -5.49
N SER A 97 1.88 -4.55 -6.75
CA SER A 97 2.75 -3.76 -7.64
C SER A 97 2.84 -2.31 -7.18
N LEU A 98 1.71 -1.70 -6.80
CA LEU A 98 1.65 -0.35 -6.26
C LEU A 98 2.36 -0.26 -4.91
N LEU A 99 2.11 -1.22 -4.02
CA LEU A 99 2.73 -1.30 -2.70
C LEU A 99 4.25 -1.47 -2.80
N GLY A 100 4.73 -2.39 -3.63
CA GLY A 100 6.15 -2.62 -3.85
C GLY A 100 6.86 -1.36 -4.38
N TYR A 101 6.23 -0.65 -5.31
CA TYR A 101 6.76 0.61 -5.81
C TYR A 101 6.76 1.70 -4.71
N ASN A 102 5.65 1.88 -3.98
CA ASN A 102 5.57 2.86 -2.89
C ASN A 102 6.63 2.59 -1.82
N MET A 103 6.82 1.33 -1.45
CA MET A 103 7.86 0.87 -0.53
C MET A 103 9.25 1.29 -1.03
N PHE A 104 9.59 0.93 -2.27
CA PHE A 104 10.91 1.22 -2.85
C PHE A 104 11.17 2.74 -2.93
N LYS A 105 10.17 3.51 -3.39
CA LYS A 105 10.27 4.97 -3.47
C LYS A 105 10.47 5.60 -2.09
N THR A 106 9.76 5.12 -1.08
CA THR A 106 9.85 5.65 0.29
C THR A 106 11.23 5.43 0.90
N TRP A 107 11.88 4.29 0.65
CA TRP A 107 13.25 4.04 1.09
C TRP A 107 14.26 5.03 0.49
N GLY A 108 14.00 5.54 -0.71
CA GLY A 108 14.84 6.55 -1.39
C GLY A 108 14.68 7.97 -0.87
N GLN A 109 13.66 8.29 -0.06
CA GLN A 109 13.34 9.67 0.36
C GLN A 109 13.98 10.12 1.69
N GLY A 110 14.88 9.35 2.27
CA GLY A 110 15.68 9.76 3.41
C GLY A 110 15.12 9.37 4.78
N LYS A 111 15.76 9.90 5.85
CA LYS A 111 15.55 9.43 7.23
C LYS A 111 14.14 9.71 7.79
N GLU A 112 13.51 10.80 7.37
CA GLU A 112 12.19 11.19 7.87
C GLU A 112 11.09 10.20 7.47
N MET A 113 11.21 9.56 6.31
CA MET A 113 10.24 8.60 5.82
C MET A 113 10.53 7.14 6.23
N ARG A 114 11.60 6.88 6.99
CA ARG A 114 11.99 5.51 7.37
C ARG A 114 10.88 4.76 8.11
N LEU A 115 10.13 5.43 8.98
CA LEU A 115 9.03 4.81 9.71
C LEU A 115 7.94 4.31 8.75
N PHE A 116 7.61 5.13 7.77
CA PHE A 116 6.65 4.79 6.72
C PHE A 116 7.20 3.67 5.81
N ALA A 117 8.48 3.75 5.43
CA ALA A 117 9.14 2.71 4.63
C ALA A 117 9.12 1.34 5.32
N ILE A 118 9.41 1.28 6.62
CA ILE A 118 9.34 0.04 7.41
C ILE A 118 7.88 -0.46 7.45
N GLY A 119 6.91 0.43 7.70
CA GLY A 119 5.49 0.08 7.66
C GLY A 119 5.07 -0.55 6.34
N LEU A 120 5.41 0.09 5.20
CA LEU A 120 5.12 -0.45 3.86
C LEU A 120 5.86 -1.76 3.58
N SER A 121 7.09 -1.93 4.09
CA SER A 121 7.85 -3.18 3.92
C SER A 121 7.20 -4.35 4.66
N LEU A 122 6.72 -4.12 5.87
CA LEU A 122 5.96 -5.13 6.63
C LEU A 122 4.63 -5.45 5.96
N PHE A 123 3.94 -4.43 5.41
CA PHE A 123 2.72 -4.63 4.65
C PHE A 123 2.98 -5.49 3.40
N PHE A 124 4.05 -5.22 2.66
CA PHE A 124 4.46 -6.01 1.50
C PHE A 124 4.74 -7.48 1.88
N CYS A 125 5.43 -7.73 3.01
CA CYS A 125 5.61 -9.09 3.52
C CYS A 125 4.28 -9.77 3.87
N CYS A 126 3.33 -9.03 4.44
CA CYS A 126 1.98 -9.53 4.71
C CYS A 126 1.29 -9.98 3.42
N ASP A 127 1.30 -9.15 2.37
CA ASP A 127 0.65 -9.47 1.09
C ASP A 127 1.28 -10.68 0.39
N ILE A 128 2.61 -10.83 0.48
CA ILE A 128 3.28 -12.06 0.04
C ILE A 128 2.74 -13.28 0.79
N CYS A 129 2.58 -13.19 2.11
CA CYS A 129 2.03 -14.28 2.91
C CYS A 129 0.57 -14.59 2.54
N VAL A 130 -0.24 -13.57 2.25
CA VAL A 130 -1.62 -13.73 1.76
C VAL A 130 -1.64 -14.45 0.41
N GLY A 131 -0.78 -14.05 -0.53
CA GLY A 131 -0.63 -14.71 -1.83
C GLY A 131 -0.18 -16.16 -1.69
N LEU A 132 0.84 -16.43 -0.86
CA LEU A 132 1.35 -17.77 -0.61
C LEU A 132 0.30 -18.68 0.02
N ARG A 133 -0.53 -18.16 0.92
CA ARG A 133 -1.60 -18.92 1.56
C ARG A 133 -2.59 -19.51 0.53
N SER A 134 -2.78 -18.85 -0.61
CA SER A 134 -3.72 -19.30 -1.65
C SER A 134 -3.20 -20.47 -2.49
N ILE A 135 -1.88 -20.72 -2.48
CA ILE A 135 -1.22 -21.75 -3.29
C ILE A 135 -0.57 -22.85 -2.47
N LEU A 136 -0.37 -22.65 -1.17
CA LEU A 136 0.26 -23.62 -0.28
C LEU A 136 -0.74 -24.67 0.23
N PRO A 137 -0.25 -25.88 0.60
CA PRO A 137 -1.07 -26.92 1.20
C PRO A 137 -1.77 -26.46 2.49
N GLN A 138 -2.94 -27.06 2.76
CA GLN A 138 -3.79 -26.76 3.92
C GLN A 138 -3.03 -26.80 5.28
N GLU A 139 -2.04 -27.69 5.39
CA GLU A 139 -1.21 -27.86 6.58
C GLU A 139 -0.41 -26.58 6.94
N MET A 140 -0.04 -25.78 5.94
CA MET A 140 0.70 -24.53 6.13
C MET A 140 -0.19 -23.29 6.35
N CYS A 141 -1.51 -23.42 6.20
CA CYS A 141 -2.44 -22.30 6.32
C CYS A 141 -2.39 -21.61 7.69
N MET A 142 -2.19 -22.40 8.77
CA MET A 142 -2.08 -21.83 10.13
C MET A 142 -0.81 -21.01 10.30
N ILE A 143 0.32 -21.47 9.77
CA ILE A 143 1.59 -20.72 9.82
C ILE A 143 1.45 -19.43 9.02
N MET A 144 0.87 -19.49 7.83
CA MET A 144 0.64 -18.30 7.00
C MET A 144 -0.31 -17.31 7.71
N PHE A 145 -1.35 -17.80 8.38
CA PHE A 145 -2.25 -16.93 9.16
C PHE A 145 -1.50 -16.18 10.26
N ILE A 146 -0.65 -16.86 11.02
CA ILE A 146 0.16 -16.23 12.07
C ILE A 146 1.11 -15.19 11.46
N LEU A 147 1.78 -15.51 10.37
CA LEU A 147 2.71 -14.59 9.68
C LEU A 147 1.98 -13.35 9.14
N ILE A 148 0.82 -13.52 8.51
CA ILE A 148 -0.01 -12.41 8.02
C ILE A 148 -0.26 -11.41 9.15
N TRP A 149 -0.77 -11.85 10.30
CA TRP A 149 -1.08 -10.96 11.41
C TRP A 149 0.17 -10.38 12.08
N SER A 150 1.26 -11.16 12.12
CA SER A 150 2.54 -10.71 12.67
C SER A 150 3.18 -9.57 11.84
N PHE A 151 2.95 -9.54 10.54
CA PHE A 151 3.41 -8.45 9.67
C PHE A 151 2.38 -7.33 9.58
N TYR A 152 1.09 -7.66 9.49
CA TYR A 152 0.02 -6.68 9.27
C TYR A 152 -0.13 -5.70 10.43
N LEU A 153 -0.28 -6.19 11.66
CA LEU A 153 -0.51 -5.31 12.81
C LEU A 153 0.63 -4.30 13.03
N PRO A 154 1.91 -4.71 13.06
CA PRO A 154 3.00 -3.73 13.20
C PRO A 154 3.06 -2.77 12.01
N SER A 155 2.76 -3.21 10.79
CA SER A 155 2.75 -2.35 9.61
C SER A 155 1.74 -1.22 9.77
N GLN A 156 0.49 -1.56 10.14
CA GLN A 156 -0.58 -0.57 10.31
C GLN A 156 -0.26 0.41 11.44
N ILE A 157 0.28 -0.07 12.56
CA ILE A 157 0.71 0.79 13.68
C ILE A 157 1.76 1.80 13.21
N LEU A 158 2.79 1.37 12.47
CA LEU A 158 3.85 2.25 11.98
C LEU A 158 3.32 3.28 10.98
N ILE A 159 2.44 2.87 10.06
CA ILE A 159 1.82 3.75 9.07
C ILE A 159 0.93 4.80 9.77
N VAL A 160 0.14 4.39 10.78
CA VAL A 160 -0.70 5.30 11.57
C VAL A 160 0.15 6.31 12.34
N ILE A 161 1.19 5.86 13.04
CA ILE A 161 2.11 6.75 13.77
C ILE A 161 2.75 7.76 12.82
N TYR A 162 3.16 7.32 11.64
CA TYR A 162 3.72 8.21 10.62
C TYR A 162 2.70 9.25 10.15
N GLY A 163 1.48 8.84 9.79
CA GLY A 163 0.42 9.74 9.37
C GLY A 163 0.04 10.77 10.44
N ILE A 164 0.02 10.37 11.73
CA ILE A 164 -0.17 11.29 12.86
C ILE A 164 0.97 12.33 12.91
N ARG A 165 2.23 11.93 12.74
CA ARG A 165 3.36 12.86 12.70
C ARG A 165 3.22 13.87 11.56
N VAL A 166 2.79 13.44 10.38
CA VAL A 166 2.51 14.32 9.23
C VAL A 166 1.42 15.32 9.59
N ALA A 167 0.32 14.89 10.22
CA ALA A 167 -0.79 15.75 10.61
C ALA A 167 -0.37 16.82 11.64
N PHE A 168 0.50 16.49 12.59
CA PHE A 168 1.03 17.47 13.56
C PHE A 168 1.98 18.46 12.90
N ARG A 169 2.80 18.03 11.95
CA ARG A 169 3.70 18.91 11.19
C ARG A 169 2.92 19.95 10.37
N ASP A 170 1.87 19.54 9.69
CA ASP A 170 0.97 20.41 8.92
C ASP A 170 0.37 21.51 9.81
N ARG A 171 -0.11 21.16 11.02
CA ARG A 171 -0.68 22.13 11.96
C ARG A 171 0.35 23.09 12.54
N GLY A 172 1.60 22.65 12.70
CA GLY A 172 2.71 23.49 13.21
C GLY A 172 3.12 24.58 12.23
N THR A 173 3.18 24.29 10.95
CA THR A 173 3.49 25.24 9.88
C THR A 173 2.38 26.27 9.68
N PHE A 174 1.12 25.91 9.92
CA PHE A 174 -0.03 26.83 9.79
C PHE A 174 -0.10 27.88 10.93
N ARG A 175 0.54 27.65 12.08
CA ARG A 175 0.58 28.62 13.20
C ARG A 175 1.66 29.68 13.09
N LEU A 176 2.60 29.52 12.16
CA LEU A 176 3.76 30.45 12.01
C LEU A 176 3.66 31.33 10.75
N SER A 177 2.60 31.21 9.98
CA SER A 177 2.25 32.06 8.82
C SER A 177 1.10 33.00 9.15
#